data_f333271136266015be6ac81b95875440
#
_entry.id   f333271136266015be6ac81b95875440
#
_cell.length_a   1.000
_cell.length_b   1.000
_cell.length_c   1.000
_cell.angle_alpha   90.00
_cell.angle_beta   90.00
_cell.angle_gamma   90.00
#
_symmetry.space_group_name_H-M   'P 1'
#
loop_
_entity.id
_entity.type
_entity.pdbx_description
1 polymer ?
#
loop_
_entity_poly.entity_id
_entity_poly.type
_entity_poly.pdbx_seq_one_letter_code
_entity_poly.pdbx_strand_id
1 'polypeptide(L)'
;GAFTFEGRQDVAATRYLTYTPKEGRGTRVDFFLENGNITVALGENNSVTGTPNNDIYQAYKNESMPLNKQIGEIYKKYREEGLTDEQKAELDKQYEELDNKLNALTLSTIENNITNPVGIHLWPGNQYSMELPQLQALAAKVPAEYKEIPSIANLLKRIDVLGKTAVGQKFTDFTLPAPDGTP
;
A
#
# COMPACT_ATOMS: atom_id res chain seq x y z
N GLY A 1 2.52 30.05 6.24
CA GLY A 1 1.15 30.33 6.68
C GLY A 1 0.52 29.07 7.28
N ALA A 2 -0.54 29.23 8.04
CA ALA A 2 -1.33 28.13 8.59
C ALA A 2 -2.77 28.26 8.11
N PHE A 3 -3.43 27.11 7.91
CA PHE A 3 -4.85 27.02 7.55
C PHE A 3 -5.52 26.04 8.50
N THR A 4 -6.78 26.29 8.82
CA THR A 4 -7.61 25.41 9.63
C THR A 4 -8.86 25.04 8.84
N PHE A 5 -9.23 23.78 8.88
CA PHE A 5 -10.47 23.25 8.33
C PHE A 5 -11.24 22.59 9.47
N GLU A 6 -12.53 22.80 9.54
CA GLU A 6 -13.40 22.19 10.53
C GLU A 6 -14.50 21.41 9.83
N GLY A 7 -14.87 20.28 10.42
CA GLY A 7 -15.91 19.42 9.87
C GLY A 7 -16.13 18.17 10.72
N ARG A 8 -17.00 17.28 10.25
CA ARG A 8 -17.29 16.00 10.87
C ARG A 8 -17.24 14.89 9.83
N GLN A 9 -16.73 13.73 10.21
CA GLN A 9 -16.68 12.54 9.38
C GLN A 9 -17.29 11.35 10.17
N ASP A 10 -18.26 10.66 9.56
CA ASP A 10 -18.92 9.51 10.22
C ASP A 10 -18.06 8.25 10.16
N VAL A 11 -17.38 8.01 9.04
CA VAL A 11 -16.46 6.90 8.85
C VAL A 11 -15.11 7.45 8.39
N ALA A 12 -14.04 7.00 9.04
CA ALA A 12 -12.68 7.42 8.65
C ALA A 12 -12.39 7.06 7.18
N ALA A 13 -11.86 8.02 6.43
CA ALA A 13 -11.65 7.87 5.00
C ALA A 13 -10.31 8.46 4.57
N THR A 14 -9.65 7.81 3.62
CA THR A 14 -8.43 8.35 3.01
C THR A 14 -8.75 9.61 2.22
N ARG A 15 -8.01 10.67 2.46
CA ARG A 15 -8.07 11.95 1.75
C ARG A 15 -6.65 12.40 1.44
N TYR A 16 -6.54 13.42 0.60
CA TYR A 16 -5.26 14.06 0.32
C TYR A 16 -5.40 15.58 0.36
N LEU A 17 -4.34 16.21 0.78
CA LEU A 17 -4.15 17.64 0.71
C LEU A 17 -3.10 17.93 -0.35
N THR A 18 -3.41 18.88 -1.24
CA THR A 18 -2.45 19.36 -2.23
C THR A 18 -2.11 20.81 -1.93
N TYR A 19 -0.84 21.14 -2.04
CA TYR A 19 -0.34 22.49 -2.01
C TYR A 19 0.46 22.75 -3.28
N THR A 20 0.06 23.76 -4.05
CA THR A 20 0.75 24.20 -5.25
C THR A 20 1.33 25.59 -4.99
N PRO A 21 2.64 25.72 -4.78
CA PRO A 21 3.28 27.01 -4.63
C PRO A 21 3.22 27.80 -5.96
N LYS A 22 3.42 29.12 -5.89
CA LYS A 22 3.50 29.96 -7.10
C LYS A 22 4.71 29.56 -7.97
N GLU A 23 5.79 29.14 -7.34
CA GLU A 23 7.01 28.66 -7.99
C GLU A 23 7.44 27.35 -7.33
N GLY A 24 7.98 26.42 -8.14
CA GLY A 24 8.44 25.12 -7.67
C GLY A 24 7.44 23.98 -7.81
N ARG A 25 7.76 22.86 -7.18
CA ARG A 25 6.99 21.63 -7.30
C ARG A 25 5.84 21.58 -6.27
N GLY A 26 4.65 21.22 -6.72
CA GLY A 26 3.53 20.97 -5.84
C GLY A 26 3.78 19.79 -4.90
N THR A 27 3.13 19.83 -3.75
CA THR A 27 3.19 18.78 -2.73
C THR A 27 1.81 18.16 -2.54
N ARG A 28 1.76 16.83 -2.39
CA ARG A 28 0.57 16.08 -2.02
C ARG A 28 0.87 15.29 -0.75
N VAL A 29 -0.08 15.32 0.19
CA VAL A 29 -0.02 14.55 1.43
C VAL A 29 -1.31 13.77 1.59
N ASP A 30 -1.20 12.45 1.65
CA ASP A 30 -2.32 11.58 1.96
C ASP A 30 -2.48 11.47 3.49
N PHE A 31 -3.74 11.46 3.95
CA PHE A 31 -4.09 11.38 5.36
C PHE A 31 -5.43 10.69 5.55
N PHE A 32 -5.71 10.26 6.77
CA PHE A 32 -7.02 9.72 7.15
C PHE A 32 -7.85 10.84 7.78
N LEU A 33 -8.94 11.21 7.10
CA LEU A 33 -9.92 12.13 7.66
C LEU A 33 -10.79 11.34 8.65
N GLU A 34 -10.59 11.61 9.92
CA GLU A 34 -11.30 11.04 11.06
C GLU A 34 -11.53 12.13 12.10
N ASN A 35 -12.47 11.90 13.05
CA ASN A 35 -12.75 12.92 14.06
C ASN A 35 -11.59 13.04 15.05
N GLY A 36 -11.18 14.27 15.32
CA GLY A 36 -10.04 14.63 16.17
C GLY A 36 -9.27 15.80 15.59
N ASN A 37 -8.18 16.17 16.25
CA ASN A 37 -7.33 17.27 15.81
C ASN A 37 -6.21 16.74 14.93
N ILE A 38 -6.40 16.79 13.61
CA ILE A 38 -5.38 16.34 12.63
C ILE A 38 -4.45 17.51 12.35
N THR A 39 -3.17 17.29 12.56
CA THR A 39 -2.11 18.25 12.22
C THR A 39 -1.34 17.77 10.98
N VAL A 40 -1.33 18.60 9.94
CA VAL A 40 -0.56 18.37 8.72
C VAL A 40 0.58 19.38 8.66
N ALA A 41 1.82 18.90 8.68
CA ALA A 41 3.00 19.72 8.47
C ALA A 41 3.56 19.47 7.07
N LEU A 42 3.68 20.52 6.28
CA LEU A 42 4.26 20.48 4.93
C LEU A 42 5.70 20.98 5.01
N GLY A 43 6.62 20.21 4.44
CA GLY A 43 8.05 20.52 4.43
C GLY A 43 8.81 19.53 3.56
N GLU A 44 10.11 19.40 3.78
CA GLU A 44 10.95 18.42 3.10
C GLU A 44 10.44 16.99 3.37
N ASN A 45 10.05 16.72 4.61
CA ASN A 45 9.37 15.49 5.03
C ASN A 45 8.00 15.87 5.59
N ASN A 46 6.96 15.67 4.78
CA ASN A 46 5.59 15.93 5.22
C ASN A 46 5.18 14.97 6.33
N SER A 47 4.45 15.46 7.32
CA SER A 47 3.90 14.63 8.39
C SER A 47 2.43 14.90 8.63
N VAL A 48 1.72 13.86 9.09
CA VAL A 48 0.33 13.94 9.53
C VAL A 48 0.20 13.20 10.86
N THR A 49 -0.30 13.88 11.88
CA THR A 49 -0.38 13.36 13.26
C THR A 49 -1.61 13.89 13.99
N GLY A 50 -1.84 13.40 15.19
CA GLY A 50 -2.82 13.90 16.15
C GLY A 50 -4.12 13.10 16.21
N THR A 51 -4.23 12.04 15.43
CA THR A 51 -5.32 11.07 15.52
C THR A 51 -4.80 9.65 15.29
N PRO A 52 -5.48 8.61 15.84
CA PRO A 52 -4.91 7.26 15.89
C PRO A 52 -4.44 6.70 14.55
N ASN A 53 -5.26 6.79 13.49
CA ASN A 53 -4.89 6.23 12.18
C ASN A 53 -3.76 7.04 11.52
N ASN A 54 -3.75 8.36 11.68
CA ASN A 54 -2.68 9.21 11.17
C ASN A 54 -1.37 8.96 11.90
N ASP A 55 -1.40 8.77 13.23
CA ASP A 55 -0.21 8.48 14.02
C ASP A 55 0.40 7.11 13.67
N ILE A 56 -0.43 6.06 13.50
CA ILE A 56 0.00 4.74 13.03
C ILE A 56 0.64 4.85 11.64
N TYR A 57 0.00 5.54 10.72
CA TYR A 57 0.51 5.68 9.36
C TYR A 57 1.78 6.52 9.30
N GLN A 58 1.87 7.55 10.16
CA GLN A 58 3.10 8.35 10.26
C GLN A 58 4.27 7.53 10.81
N ALA A 59 4.03 6.67 11.83
CA ALA A 59 5.04 5.75 12.33
C ALA A 59 5.53 4.80 11.23
N TYR A 60 4.62 4.18 10.48
CA TYR A 60 4.98 3.38 9.30
C TYR A 60 5.81 4.16 8.29
N LYS A 61 5.45 5.39 7.95
CA LYS A 61 6.22 6.24 7.03
C LYS A 61 7.61 6.54 7.55
N ASN A 62 7.75 6.82 8.84
CA ASN A 62 9.04 7.13 9.45
C ASN A 62 10.03 5.97 9.33
N GLU A 63 9.54 4.72 9.36
CA GLU A 63 10.37 3.53 9.20
C GLU A 63 10.56 3.13 7.73
N SER A 64 9.52 3.22 6.91
CA SER A 64 9.56 2.78 5.51
C SER A 64 10.30 3.76 4.59
N MET A 65 10.21 5.08 4.82
CA MET A 65 10.85 6.08 3.96
C MET A 65 12.39 5.96 3.91
N PRO A 66 13.12 5.75 5.03
CA PRO A 66 14.56 5.52 4.97
C PRO A 66 14.94 4.25 4.18
N LEU A 67 14.16 3.17 4.30
CA LEU A 67 14.37 1.94 3.54
C LEU A 67 14.16 2.19 2.03
N ASN A 68 13.06 2.84 1.67
CA ASN A 68 12.79 3.22 0.28
C ASN A 68 13.88 4.14 -0.30
N LYS A 69 14.42 5.06 0.49
CA LYS A 69 15.52 5.94 0.07
C LYS A 69 16.78 5.11 -0.23
N GLN A 70 17.14 4.17 0.64
CA GLN A 70 18.30 3.30 0.43
C GLN A 70 18.12 2.42 -0.80
N ILE A 71 16.94 1.83 -1.01
CA ILE A 71 16.58 1.09 -2.23
C ILE A 71 16.74 1.98 -3.47
N GLY A 72 16.27 3.23 -3.40
CA GLY A 72 16.44 4.21 -4.47
C GLY A 72 17.91 4.53 -4.80
N GLU A 73 18.80 4.57 -3.80
CA GLU A 73 20.25 4.75 -4.02
C GLU A 73 20.89 3.51 -4.68
N ILE A 74 20.43 2.30 -4.35
CA ILE A 74 20.87 1.08 -5.04
C ILE A 74 20.49 1.14 -6.52
N TYR A 75 19.23 1.50 -6.84
CA TYR A 75 18.81 1.66 -8.23
C TYR A 75 19.60 2.72 -9.01
N LYS A 76 20.05 3.80 -8.35
CA LYS A 76 20.94 4.78 -8.99
C LYS A 76 22.28 4.18 -9.33
N LYS A 77 22.89 3.44 -8.38
CA LYS A 77 24.17 2.75 -8.59
C LYS A 77 24.09 1.74 -9.74
N TYR A 78 22.99 0.98 -9.84
CA TYR A 78 22.79 0.04 -10.95
C TYR A 78 22.82 0.68 -12.35
N ARG A 79 22.55 1.99 -12.45
CA ARG A 79 22.60 2.73 -13.72
C ARG A 79 23.99 3.29 -14.05
N GLU A 80 24.97 3.11 -13.18
CA GLU A 80 26.35 3.51 -13.43
C GLU A 80 26.98 2.53 -14.43
N GLU A 81 27.73 3.07 -15.40
CA GLU A 81 28.44 2.25 -16.39
C GLU A 81 29.67 1.58 -15.76
N GLY A 82 30.00 0.37 -16.22
CA GLY A 82 31.22 -0.32 -15.84
C GLY A 82 31.19 -1.09 -14.53
N LEU A 83 30.00 -1.37 -13.97
CA LEU A 83 29.89 -2.25 -12.80
C LEU A 83 30.40 -3.67 -13.12
N THR A 84 31.26 -4.21 -12.25
CA THR A 84 31.67 -5.61 -12.31
C THR A 84 30.54 -6.55 -11.83
N ASP A 85 30.64 -7.84 -12.13
CA ASP A 85 29.65 -8.82 -11.69
C ASP A 85 29.65 -8.96 -10.15
N GLU A 86 30.79 -8.81 -9.50
CA GLU A 86 30.88 -8.80 -8.03
C GLU A 86 30.17 -7.58 -7.43
N GLN A 87 30.32 -6.41 -8.05
CA GLN A 87 29.63 -5.19 -7.60
C GLN A 87 28.12 -5.29 -7.76
N LYS A 88 27.64 -5.89 -8.86
CA LYS A 88 26.21 -6.16 -9.06
C LYS A 88 25.68 -7.14 -8.01
N ALA A 89 26.39 -8.25 -7.76
CA ALA A 89 26.01 -9.23 -6.76
C ALA A 89 25.90 -8.63 -5.35
N GLU A 90 26.80 -7.71 -4.99
CA GLU A 90 26.74 -6.99 -3.71
C GLU A 90 25.54 -6.05 -3.65
N LEU A 91 25.21 -5.34 -4.74
CA LEU A 91 24.02 -4.50 -4.82
C LEU A 91 22.73 -5.34 -4.75
N ASP A 92 22.68 -6.50 -5.41
CA ASP A 92 21.56 -7.45 -5.32
C ASP A 92 21.30 -7.88 -3.88
N LYS A 93 22.36 -8.24 -3.17
CA LYS A 93 22.26 -8.65 -1.76
C LYS A 93 21.75 -7.51 -0.88
N GLN A 94 22.28 -6.30 -1.05
CA GLN A 94 21.82 -5.12 -0.30
C GLN A 94 20.36 -4.79 -0.60
N TYR A 95 19.95 -4.89 -1.86
CA TYR A 95 18.56 -4.72 -2.28
C TYR A 95 17.65 -5.75 -1.59
N GLU A 96 18.00 -7.04 -1.65
CA GLU A 96 17.22 -8.11 -1.06
C GLU A 96 17.04 -7.94 0.46
N GLU A 97 18.11 -7.55 1.17
CA GLU A 97 18.03 -7.28 2.61
C GLU A 97 17.08 -6.12 2.95
N LEU A 98 17.12 -5.03 2.17
CA LEU A 98 16.25 -3.87 2.39
C LEU A 98 14.81 -4.14 1.98
N ASP A 99 14.61 -4.85 0.87
CA ASP A 99 13.29 -5.23 0.38
C ASP A 99 12.59 -6.18 1.37
N ASN A 100 13.31 -7.17 1.90
CA ASN A 100 12.80 -8.06 2.94
C ASN A 100 12.39 -7.29 4.21
N LYS A 101 13.18 -6.30 4.64
CA LYS A 101 12.83 -5.45 5.80
C LYS A 101 11.59 -4.62 5.53
N LEU A 102 11.51 -4.00 4.35
CA LEU A 102 10.37 -3.18 3.95
C LEU A 102 9.10 -4.01 3.83
N ASN A 103 9.18 -5.20 3.22
CA ASN A 103 8.08 -6.12 3.09
C ASN A 103 7.58 -6.62 4.45
N ALA A 104 8.48 -7.00 5.36
CA ALA A 104 8.13 -7.41 6.72
C ALA A 104 7.43 -6.29 7.51
N LEU A 105 7.96 -5.06 7.45
CA LEU A 105 7.35 -3.88 8.07
C LEU A 105 5.95 -3.62 7.51
N THR A 106 5.81 -3.64 6.18
CA THR A 106 4.54 -3.38 5.51
C THR A 106 3.51 -4.44 5.83
N LEU A 107 3.90 -5.72 5.76
CA LEU A 107 3.01 -6.85 6.06
C LEU A 107 2.52 -6.80 7.51
N SER A 108 3.42 -6.62 8.47
CA SER A 108 3.05 -6.51 9.89
C SER A 108 2.13 -5.30 10.15
N THR A 109 2.37 -4.18 9.47
CA THR A 109 1.50 -3.00 9.57
C THR A 109 0.10 -3.30 9.03
N ILE A 110 -0.02 -3.98 7.90
CA ILE A 110 -1.31 -4.40 7.33
C ILE A 110 -2.02 -5.37 8.25
N GLU A 111 -1.36 -6.42 8.72
CA GLU A 111 -1.93 -7.45 9.59
C GLU A 111 -2.49 -6.88 10.90
N ASN A 112 -1.75 -5.96 11.51
CA ASN A 112 -2.15 -5.30 12.75
C ASN A 112 -3.27 -4.26 12.56
N ASN A 113 -3.48 -3.80 11.32
CA ASN A 113 -4.37 -2.68 11.02
C ASN A 113 -5.44 -2.99 9.96
N ILE A 114 -5.65 -4.24 9.59
CA ILE A 114 -6.63 -4.59 8.52
C ILE A 114 -8.08 -4.22 8.88
N THR A 115 -8.37 -3.99 10.14
CA THR A 115 -9.68 -3.57 10.63
C THR A 115 -9.87 -2.05 10.69
N ASN A 116 -8.86 -1.26 10.32
CA ASN A 116 -8.90 0.19 10.30
C ASN A 116 -8.39 0.76 8.95
N PRO A 117 -8.56 2.07 8.70
CA PRO A 117 -8.19 2.69 7.42
C PRO A 117 -6.74 2.50 6.99
N VAL A 118 -5.79 2.32 7.93
CA VAL A 118 -4.36 2.17 7.60
C VAL A 118 -4.11 0.86 6.85
N GLY A 119 -4.58 -0.27 7.39
CA GLY A 119 -4.45 -1.57 6.73
C GLY A 119 -5.22 -1.61 5.41
N ILE A 120 -6.44 -1.07 5.39
CA ILE A 120 -7.27 -0.95 4.18
C ILE A 120 -6.58 -0.13 3.09
N HIS A 121 -5.86 0.91 3.45
CA HIS A 121 -5.10 1.74 2.51
C HIS A 121 -3.87 1.02 1.95
N LEU A 122 -3.11 0.34 2.81
CA LEU A 122 -1.84 -0.31 2.42
C LEU A 122 -2.05 -1.63 1.66
N TRP A 123 -3.06 -2.41 2.02
CA TRP A 123 -3.23 -3.78 1.54
C TRP A 123 -3.34 -3.94 0.02
N PRO A 124 -4.18 -3.17 -0.71
CA PRO A 124 -4.31 -3.36 -2.16
C PRO A 124 -3.02 -3.17 -2.94
N GLY A 125 -2.16 -2.22 -2.53
CA GLY A 125 -0.88 -1.96 -3.15
C GLY A 125 0.18 -3.05 -2.90
N ASN A 126 0.01 -3.85 -1.83
CA ASN A 126 0.99 -4.83 -1.37
C ASN A 126 0.52 -6.29 -1.53
N GLN A 127 -0.59 -6.52 -2.23
CA GLN A 127 -1.20 -7.85 -2.39
C GLN A 127 -0.31 -8.87 -3.12
N TYR A 128 0.61 -8.42 -3.96
CA TYR A 128 1.46 -9.29 -4.76
C TYR A 128 2.66 -9.86 -3.99
N SER A 129 2.95 -9.30 -2.82
CA SER A 129 3.98 -9.80 -1.89
C SER A 129 3.42 -10.81 -0.87
N MET A 130 2.15 -11.23 -1.06
CA MET A 130 1.45 -12.10 -0.11
C MET A 130 1.01 -13.41 -0.77
N GLU A 131 1.14 -14.49 -0.03
CA GLU A 131 0.59 -15.79 -0.43
C GLU A 131 -0.93 -15.85 -0.26
N LEU A 132 -1.60 -16.72 -1.03
CA LEU A 132 -3.05 -16.87 -0.99
C LEU A 132 -3.63 -17.10 0.42
N PRO A 133 -3.05 -17.95 1.29
CA PRO A 133 -3.54 -18.12 2.65
C PRO A 133 -3.51 -16.83 3.48
N GLN A 134 -2.48 -15.99 3.31
CA GLN A 134 -2.37 -14.70 3.98
C GLN A 134 -3.45 -13.73 3.48
N LEU A 135 -3.62 -13.65 2.16
CA LEU A 135 -4.67 -12.83 1.54
C LEU A 135 -6.08 -13.23 2.05
N GLN A 136 -6.36 -14.54 2.14
CA GLN A 136 -7.63 -15.05 2.65
C GLN A 136 -7.84 -14.73 4.13
N ALA A 137 -6.79 -14.87 4.95
CA ALA A 137 -6.85 -14.53 6.36
C ALA A 137 -7.13 -13.04 6.60
N LEU A 138 -6.54 -12.16 5.79
CA LEU A 138 -6.81 -10.71 5.83
C LEU A 138 -8.23 -10.40 5.35
N ALA A 139 -8.66 -11.00 4.23
CA ALA A 139 -9.99 -10.82 3.66
C ALA A 139 -11.11 -11.13 4.67
N ALA A 140 -10.92 -12.18 5.48
CA ALA A 140 -11.86 -12.58 6.52
C ALA A 140 -12.02 -11.53 7.65
N LYS A 141 -11.00 -10.69 7.86
CA LYS A 141 -10.98 -9.67 8.92
C LYS A 141 -11.47 -8.29 8.47
N VAL A 142 -11.63 -8.07 7.15
CA VAL A 142 -12.05 -6.76 6.61
C VAL A 142 -13.46 -6.42 7.09
N PRO A 143 -13.66 -5.27 7.78
CA PRO A 143 -14.98 -4.81 8.20
C PRO A 143 -15.90 -4.52 7.01
N ALA A 144 -17.23 -4.67 7.25
CA ALA A 144 -18.23 -4.55 6.20
C ALA A 144 -18.21 -3.18 5.51
N GLU A 145 -17.99 -2.11 6.27
CA GLU A 145 -17.93 -0.73 5.80
C GLU A 145 -16.82 -0.44 4.79
N TYR A 146 -15.76 -1.26 4.75
CA TYR A 146 -14.65 -1.10 3.80
C TYR A 146 -14.76 -2.00 2.56
N LYS A 147 -15.65 -3.01 2.56
CA LYS A 147 -15.75 -3.98 1.45
C LYS A 147 -16.23 -3.35 0.15
N GLU A 148 -16.97 -2.26 0.22
CA GLU A 148 -17.48 -1.52 -0.95
C GLU A 148 -16.46 -0.54 -1.54
N ILE A 149 -15.32 -0.32 -0.90
CA ILE A 149 -14.23 0.47 -1.46
C ILE A 149 -13.73 -0.24 -2.74
N PRO A 150 -13.69 0.43 -3.91
CA PRO A 150 -13.41 -0.24 -5.18
C PRO A 150 -12.12 -1.08 -5.21
N SER A 151 -11.03 -0.58 -4.59
CA SER A 151 -9.77 -1.32 -4.50
C SER A 151 -9.89 -2.59 -3.64
N ILE A 152 -10.64 -2.54 -2.55
CA ILE A 152 -10.90 -3.68 -1.67
C ILE A 152 -11.84 -4.67 -2.35
N ALA A 153 -12.95 -4.19 -2.93
CA ALA A 153 -13.90 -5.05 -3.64
C ALA A 153 -13.21 -5.85 -4.77
N ASN A 154 -12.34 -5.20 -5.54
CA ASN A 154 -11.57 -5.86 -6.60
C ASN A 154 -10.57 -6.88 -6.03
N LEU A 155 -9.90 -6.55 -4.93
CA LEU A 155 -8.97 -7.47 -4.27
C LEU A 155 -9.71 -8.69 -3.71
N LEU A 156 -10.85 -8.50 -3.05
CA LEU A 156 -11.67 -9.62 -2.54
C LEU A 156 -12.13 -10.55 -3.68
N LYS A 157 -12.59 -10.00 -4.82
CA LYS A 157 -12.92 -10.78 -6.01
C LYS A 157 -11.71 -11.58 -6.53
N ARG A 158 -10.53 -10.94 -6.60
CA ARG A 158 -9.30 -11.63 -7.02
C ARG A 158 -8.96 -12.78 -6.09
N ILE A 159 -9.05 -12.59 -4.76
CA ILE A 159 -8.79 -13.64 -3.77
C ILE A 159 -9.76 -14.82 -3.93
N ASP A 160 -11.04 -14.56 -4.17
CA ASP A 160 -12.05 -15.59 -4.44
C ASP A 160 -11.68 -16.41 -5.69
N VAL A 161 -11.31 -15.74 -6.78
CA VAL A 161 -10.86 -16.41 -8.02
C VAL A 161 -9.62 -17.26 -7.77
N LEU A 162 -8.59 -16.70 -7.12
CA LEU A 162 -7.37 -17.44 -6.78
C LEU A 162 -7.66 -18.67 -5.93
N GLY A 163 -8.59 -18.54 -4.95
CA GLY A 163 -9.01 -19.67 -4.13
C GLY A 163 -9.68 -20.79 -4.93
N LYS A 164 -10.49 -20.44 -5.92
CA LYS A 164 -11.18 -21.40 -6.79
C LYS A 164 -10.27 -22.08 -7.81
N THR A 165 -9.16 -21.42 -8.19
CA THR A 165 -8.21 -21.91 -9.19
C THR A 165 -6.91 -22.46 -8.59
N ALA A 166 -6.80 -22.51 -7.25
CA ALA A 166 -5.63 -23.04 -6.56
C ALA A 166 -5.39 -24.52 -6.87
N VAL A 167 -4.14 -24.97 -6.78
CA VAL A 167 -3.78 -26.38 -6.96
C VAL A 167 -4.57 -27.27 -6.01
N GLY A 168 -5.15 -28.34 -6.54
CA GLY A 168 -6.02 -29.26 -5.79
C GLY A 168 -7.50 -28.92 -5.79
N GLN A 169 -7.90 -27.79 -6.37
CA GLN A 169 -9.31 -27.44 -6.56
C GLN A 169 -9.92 -28.19 -7.76
N LYS A 170 -11.22 -28.45 -7.68
CA LYS A 170 -11.97 -29.02 -8.81
C LYS A 170 -11.92 -28.03 -9.98
N PHE A 171 -11.54 -28.55 -11.15
CA PHE A 171 -11.57 -27.76 -12.39
C PHE A 171 -12.96 -27.12 -12.59
N THR A 172 -12.98 -25.81 -12.87
CA THR A 172 -14.20 -25.11 -13.24
C THR A 172 -14.33 -25.23 -14.75
N ASP A 173 -15.33 -25.98 -15.20
CA ASP A 173 -15.64 -26.11 -16.62
C ASP A 173 -16.14 -24.77 -17.17
N PHE A 174 -15.79 -24.47 -18.41
CA PHE A 174 -16.25 -23.28 -19.10
C PHE A 174 -16.58 -23.60 -20.55
N THR A 175 -17.64 -22.99 -21.05
CA THR A 175 -18.05 -23.10 -22.46
C THR A 175 -17.67 -21.81 -23.17
N LEU A 176 -16.85 -21.92 -24.20
CA LEU A 176 -16.60 -20.82 -25.13
C LEU A 176 -17.38 -21.06 -26.42
N PRO A 177 -18.00 -20.02 -26.99
CA PRO A 177 -18.58 -20.15 -28.32
C PRO A 177 -17.46 -20.43 -29.33
N ALA A 178 -17.72 -21.36 -30.25
CA ALA A 178 -16.83 -21.60 -31.37
C ALA A 178 -16.75 -20.32 -32.25
N PRO A 179 -15.74 -20.19 -33.14
CA PRO A 179 -15.59 -19.01 -33.99
C PRO A 179 -16.82 -18.73 -34.88
N ASP A 180 -17.67 -19.74 -35.10
CA ASP A 180 -18.95 -19.65 -35.83
C ASP A 180 -20.16 -19.28 -34.92
N GLY A 181 -19.92 -19.05 -33.59
CA GLY A 181 -20.95 -18.69 -32.64
C GLY A 181 -21.75 -19.85 -32.08
N THR A 182 -21.41 -21.11 -32.38
CA THR A 182 -22.01 -22.28 -31.74
C THR A 182 -21.40 -22.54 -30.35
N PRO A 183 -22.20 -23.02 -29.34
CA PRO A 183 -21.69 -23.32 -28.01
C PRO A 183 -20.76 -24.53 -27.99
#